data_a9898cad302ed3d6ae677c88952de62a
#
_entry.id   a9898cad302ed3d6ae677c88952de62a
#
_cell.length_a   1.000
_cell.length_b   1.000
_cell.length_c   1.000
_cell.angle_alpha   90.00
_cell.angle_beta   90.00
_cell.angle_gamma   90.00
#
_symmetry.space_group_name_H-M   'P 1'
#
loop_
_entity.id
_entity.type
_entity.pdbx_description
1 polymer ?
#
loop_
_entity_poly.entity_id
_entity_poly.type
_entity_poly.pdbx_seq_one_letter_code
_entity_poly.pdbx_strand_id
1 'polypeptide(L)'
;MEDQFIDIGIDNARQLGGYTGADGRKVRQNVLIRTAGINDISDETAEKLASEYNVKYVVDFRMGYERDAAPDKEIPGAANEWISVYEPDMTDPVLVDMMNKMAEAGDDSFQKSIEYAKTGRLKDLYTEILFSESGQKGYAKFFDILLDNRDGAVLWHCTYGKDRTGVAAALILYALGVDEDVIMQDFLLTNEVYKNNIAYLEKELISRGCDEMVIGETQAMAGVKGEYLTAALDAVKEKYGSIQVYIKNQLGVSDEETEQLRNMYLE
;
A
#
# COMPACT_ATOMS: atom_id res chain seq x y z
N MET A 1 11.42 14.65 5.19
CA MET A 1 10.32 13.68 4.98
C MET A 1 8.92 14.28 5.21
N GLU A 2 8.77 15.36 5.99
CA GLU A 2 7.48 16.08 6.06
C GLU A 2 7.02 16.63 4.71
N ASP A 3 7.94 16.91 3.81
CA ASP A 3 7.66 17.40 2.44
C ASP A 3 7.03 16.34 1.50
N GLN A 4 6.88 15.09 1.94
CA GLN A 4 6.25 14.04 1.15
C GLN A 4 4.72 14.13 1.18
N PHE A 5 4.13 14.61 2.28
CA PHE A 5 2.69 14.72 2.39
C PHE A 5 2.13 15.81 1.48
N ILE A 6 1.01 15.50 0.85
CA ILE A 6 0.26 16.43 0.00
C ILE A 6 -1.11 16.70 0.63
N ASP A 7 -1.47 17.98 0.74
CA ASP A 7 -2.76 18.39 1.30
C ASP A 7 -3.83 18.46 0.20
N ILE A 8 -4.50 17.33 0.05
CA ILE A 8 -5.58 17.16 -0.94
C ILE A 8 -6.87 16.62 -0.32
N GLY A 9 -6.96 16.62 1.01
CA GLY A 9 -8.16 16.13 1.72
C GLY A 9 -8.36 14.60 1.65
N ILE A 10 -7.30 13.84 1.35
CA ILE A 10 -7.31 12.38 1.33
C ILE A 10 -6.34 11.87 2.40
N ASP A 11 -6.79 10.94 3.21
CA ASP A 11 -5.93 10.34 4.23
C ASP A 11 -4.71 9.66 3.61
N ASN A 12 -3.59 9.73 4.32
CA ASN A 12 -2.33 9.09 3.95
C ASN A 12 -1.80 9.47 2.55
N ALA A 13 -2.26 10.64 2.03
CA ALA A 13 -1.87 11.16 0.74
C ALA A 13 -0.43 11.67 0.77
N ARG A 14 0.43 11.13 -0.09
CA ARG A 14 1.81 11.57 -0.26
C ARG A 14 2.37 11.19 -1.61
N GLN A 15 3.42 11.89 -1.99
CA GLN A 15 4.20 11.65 -3.20
C GLN A 15 5.56 11.02 -2.87
N LEU A 16 6.19 10.35 -3.82
CA LEU A 16 7.50 9.72 -3.66
C LEU A 16 8.67 10.57 -4.20
N GLY A 17 8.40 11.79 -4.68
CA GLY A 17 9.41 12.67 -5.24
C GLY A 17 10.46 13.10 -4.22
N GLY A 18 11.66 13.40 -4.70
CA GLY A 18 12.78 13.90 -3.88
C GLY A 18 13.64 12.81 -3.24
N TYR A 19 13.21 11.55 -3.17
CA TYR A 19 14.07 10.45 -2.74
C TYR A 19 15.21 10.24 -3.73
N THR A 20 16.42 9.99 -3.22
CA THR A 20 17.60 9.71 -4.05
C THR A 20 17.55 8.27 -4.52
N GLY A 21 17.51 8.07 -5.83
CA GLY A 21 17.51 6.77 -6.48
C GLY A 21 18.86 6.48 -7.15
N ALA A 22 18.81 5.67 -8.22
CA ALA A 22 19.99 5.25 -8.97
C ALA A 22 20.79 6.46 -9.49
N ASP A 23 22.12 6.30 -9.51
CA ASP A 23 23.09 7.29 -10.02
C ASP A 23 23.02 8.67 -9.33
N GLY A 24 22.43 8.73 -8.13
CA GLY A 24 22.25 9.96 -7.37
C GLY A 24 21.14 10.88 -7.90
N ARG A 25 20.41 10.45 -8.93
CA ARG A 25 19.22 11.15 -9.42
C ARG A 25 18.09 11.08 -8.39
N LYS A 26 17.20 12.06 -8.41
CA LYS A 26 16.05 12.10 -7.49
C LYS A 26 14.77 11.65 -8.19
N VAL A 27 13.91 11.01 -7.44
CA VAL A 27 12.54 10.74 -7.89
C VAL A 27 11.85 12.08 -8.19
N ARG A 28 11.26 12.20 -9.36
CA ARG A 28 10.57 13.42 -9.82
C ARG A 28 9.39 13.73 -8.93
N GLN A 29 9.15 15.02 -8.72
CA GLN A 29 8.07 15.50 -7.87
C GLN A 29 6.70 15.27 -8.52
N ASN A 30 5.70 14.89 -7.69
CA ASN A 30 4.29 14.80 -8.05
C ASN A 30 3.95 13.85 -9.22
N VAL A 31 4.81 12.87 -9.53
CA VAL A 31 4.54 11.89 -10.59
C VAL A 31 4.15 10.50 -10.05
N LEU A 32 4.55 10.20 -8.82
CA LEU A 32 4.24 8.97 -8.11
C LEU A 32 3.51 9.31 -6.81
N ILE A 33 2.19 9.10 -6.76
CA ILE A 33 1.31 9.54 -5.67
C ILE A 33 0.60 8.33 -5.08
N ARG A 34 0.61 8.23 -3.75
CA ARG A 34 -0.11 7.19 -3.01
C ARG A 34 -1.08 7.79 -2.01
N THR A 35 -2.26 7.15 -1.85
CA THR A 35 -3.32 7.65 -0.95
C THR A 35 -4.08 6.51 -0.27
N ALA A 36 -4.97 6.84 0.67
CA ALA A 36 -6.11 6.00 1.03
C ALA A 36 -7.15 5.99 -0.11
N GLY A 37 -8.25 5.26 0.06
CA GLY A 37 -9.34 5.19 -0.93
C GLY A 37 -9.90 6.57 -1.27
N ILE A 38 -10.35 6.71 -2.51
CA ILE A 38 -10.83 7.97 -3.08
C ILE A 38 -12.36 7.98 -3.33
N ASN A 39 -13.07 7.07 -2.68
CA ASN A 39 -14.52 6.87 -2.89
C ASN A 39 -15.39 8.07 -2.47
N ASP A 40 -14.97 8.85 -1.47
CA ASP A 40 -15.75 9.94 -0.88
C ASP A 40 -15.06 11.31 -0.98
N ILE A 41 -14.08 11.46 -1.87
CA ILE A 41 -13.43 12.74 -2.11
C ILE A 41 -14.40 13.77 -2.70
N SER A 42 -14.16 15.05 -2.42
CA SER A 42 -14.94 16.14 -3.00
C SER A 42 -14.71 16.31 -4.51
N ASP A 43 -15.64 16.97 -5.20
CA ASP A 43 -15.42 17.36 -6.60
C ASP A 43 -14.19 18.26 -6.75
N GLU A 44 -13.96 19.15 -5.79
CA GLU A 44 -12.80 20.03 -5.75
C GLU A 44 -11.50 19.22 -5.66
N THR A 45 -11.46 18.18 -4.82
CA THR A 45 -10.30 17.28 -4.72
C THR A 45 -10.06 16.52 -6.03
N ALA A 46 -11.12 16.02 -6.67
CA ALA A 46 -11.01 15.34 -7.96
C ALA A 46 -10.47 16.26 -9.05
N GLU A 47 -10.98 17.50 -9.14
CA GLU A 47 -10.49 18.52 -10.07
C GLU A 47 -9.04 18.93 -9.77
N LYS A 48 -8.65 19.04 -8.50
CA LYS A 48 -7.27 19.33 -8.08
C LYS A 48 -6.31 18.22 -8.52
N LEU A 49 -6.69 16.96 -8.34
CA LEU A 49 -5.90 15.81 -8.80
C LEU A 49 -5.74 15.81 -10.33
N ALA A 50 -6.79 16.17 -11.06
CA ALA A 50 -6.75 16.26 -12.51
C ALA A 50 -5.90 17.43 -13.01
N SER A 51 -6.08 18.64 -12.45
CA SER A 51 -5.53 19.89 -13.01
C SER A 51 -4.15 20.26 -12.45
N GLU A 52 -3.93 20.10 -11.13
CA GLU A 52 -2.67 20.48 -10.49
C GLU A 52 -1.66 19.33 -10.48
N TYR A 53 -2.11 18.10 -10.22
CA TYR A 53 -1.25 16.92 -10.19
C TYR A 53 -1.18 16.17 -11.50
N ASN A 54 -2.05 16.54 -12.48
CA ASN A 54 -2.10 15.91 -13.80
C ASN A 54 -2.19 14.37 -13.71
N VAL A 55 -3.05 13.85 -12.82
CA VAL A 55 -3.24 12.41 -12.64
C VAL A 55 -3.78 11.80 -13.93
N LYS A 56 -3.08 10.81 -14.48
CA LYS A 56 -3.45 10.07 -15.70
C LYS A 56 -3.96 8.68 -15.43
N TYR A 57 -3.49 8.06 -14.36
CA TYR A 57 -3.92 6.74 -13.93
C TYR A 57 -4.25 6.74 -12.46
N VAL A 58 -5.38 6.12 -12.12
CA VAL A 58 -5.74 5.73 -10.76
C VAL A 58 -5.68 4.22 -10.69
N VAL A 59 -4.86 3.66 -9.80
CA VAL A 59 -4.73 2.23 -9.61
C VAL A 59 -5.30 1.82 -8.26
N ASP A 60 -6.40 1.06 -8.28
CA ASP A 60 -7.09 0.57 -7.09
C ASP A 60 -6.68 -0.88 -6.78
N PHE A 61 -5.96 -1.09 -5.66
CA PHE A 61 -5.50 -2.40 -5.21
C PHE A 61 -6.48 -3.13 -4.28
N ARG A 62 -7.68 -2.63 -4.09
CA ARG A 62 -8.68 -3.23 -3.20
C ARG A 62 -9.22 -4.55 -3.74
N MET A 63 -9.68 -5.40 -2.83
CA MET A 63 -10.46 -6.59 -3.18
C MET A 63 -11.80 -6.17 -3.81
N GLY A 64 -12.39 -7.07 -4.61
CA GLY A 64 -13.63 -6.77 -5.33
C GLY A 64 -14.75 -6.29 -4.42
N TYR A 65 -14.95 -6.93 -3.27
CA TYR A 65 -16.02 -6.54 -2.33
C TYR A 65 -15.78 -5.16 -1.69
N GLU A 66 -14.51 -4.76 -1.45
CA GLU A 66 -14.19 -3.43 -0.91
C GLU A 66 -14.52 -2.34 -1.94
N ARG A 67 -14.13 -2.57 -3.22
CA ARG A 67 -14.44 -1.67 -4.32
C ARG A 67 -15.94 -1.55 -4.56
N ASP A 68 -16.65 -2.68 -4.60
CA ASP A 68 -18.09 -2.69 -4.88
C ASP A 68 -18.91 -2.03 -3.76
N ALA A 69 -18.43 -2.12 -2.50
CA ALA A 69 -19.05 -1.43 -1.37
C ALA A 69 -18.80 0.08 -1.34
N ALA A 70 -17.67 0.53 -1.89
CA ALA A 70 -17.26 1.93 -1.90
C ALA A 70 -16.53 2.26 -3.22
N PRO A 71 -17.26 2.38 -4.36
CA PRO A 71 -16.65 2.67 -5.66
C PRO A 71 -15.87 4.00 -5.64
N ASP A 72 -14.74 4.03 -6.34
CA ASP A 72 -13.94 5.25 -6.47
C ASP A 72 -14.69 6.37 -7.17
N LYS A 73 -14.42 7.58 -6.73
CA LYS A 73 -14.82 8.76 -7.46
C LYS A 73 -13.92 8.92 -8.70
N GLU A 74 -14.55 9.24 -9.82
CA GLU A 74 -13.83 9.50 -11.05
C GLU A 74 -12.99 10.79 -10.96
N ILE A 75 -11.74 10.72 -11.41
CA ILE A 75 -10.86 11.88 -11.59
C ILE A 75 -10.93 12.27 -13.06
N PRO A 76 -11.29 13.53 -13.41
CA PRO A 76 -11.43 13.96 -14.79
C PRO A 76 -10.18 13.71 -15.63
N GLY A 77 -10.33 12.95 -16.70
CA GLY A 77 -9.24 12.65 -17.64
C GLY A 77 -8.24 11.59 -17.19
N ALA A 78 -8.44 10.94 -16.04
CA ALA A 78 -7.66 9.81 -15.61
C ALA A 78 -8.33 8.48 -16.00
N ALA A 79 -7.50 7.48 -16.30
CA ALA A 79 -7.95 6.09 -16.46
C ALA A 79 -7.98 5.41 -15.07
N ASN A 80 -9.09 4.73 -14.77
CA ASN A 80 -9.23 3.95 -13.55
C ASN A 80 -8.90 2.47 -13.83
N GLU A 81 -7.90 1.94 -13.14
CA GLU A 81 -7.42 0.58 -13.27
C GLU A 81 -7.60 -0.17 -11.95
N TRP A 82 -8.52 -1.12 -11.93
CA TRP A 82 -8.68 -1.99 -10.78
C TRP A 82 -7.79 -3.22 -10.89
N ILE A 83 -7.00 -3.46 -9.85
CA ILE A 83 -6.03 -4.56 -9.78
C ILE A 83 -6.06 -5.14 -8.36
N SER A 84 -6.81 -6.21 -8.13
CA SER A 84 -6.73 -6.91 -6.84
C SER A 84 -5.35 -7.56 -6.69
N VAL A 85 -4.60 -7.19 -5.66
CA VAL A 85 -3.27 -7.75 -5.35
C VAL A 85 -3.29 -8.70 -4.16
N TYR A 86 -4.45 -8.91 -3.58
CA TYR A 86 -4.63 -9.82 -2.46
C TYR A 86 -6.01 -10.46 -2.51
N GLU A 87 -6.01 -11.79 -2.51
CA GLU A 87 -7.22 -12.60 -2.41
C GLU A 87 -6.97 -13.65 -1.31
N PRO A 88 -7.61 -13.50 -0.14
CA PRO A 88 -7.45 -14.44 0.95
C PRO A 88 -7.98 -15.83 0.58
N ASP A 89 -7.32 -16.86 1.04
CA ASP A 89 -7.82 -18.23 0.90
C ASP A 89 -9.02 -18.45 1.81
N MET A 90 -10.22 -18.34 1.25
CA MET A 90 -11.49 -18.51 1.96
C MET A 90 -11.73 -19.95 2.43
N THR A 91 -10.84 -20.87 2.14
CA THR A 91 -10.88 -22.26 2.67
C THR A 91 -9.99 -22.46 3.89
N ASP A 92 -9.18 -21.47 4.25
CA ASP A 92 -8.34 -21.51 5.46
C ASP A 92 -9.21 -21.56 6.73
N PRO A 93 -9.12 -22.63 7.55
CA PRO A 93 -9.94 -22.78 8.74
C PRO A 93 -9.79 -21.63 9.75
N VAL A 94 -8.60 -21.03 9.84
CA VAL A 94 -8.34 -19.89 10.73
C VAL A 94 -9.09 -18.65 10.29
N LEU A 95 -9.08 -18.38 8.98
CA LEU A 95 -9.85 -17.26 8.41
C LEU A 95 -11.35 -17.48 8.54
N VAL A 96 -11.83 -18.70 8.29
CA VAL A 96 -13.26 -19.04 8.44
C VAL A 96 -13.72 -18.88 9.89
N ASP A 97 -12.95 -19.36 10.88
CA ASP A 97 -13.26 -19.19 12.30
C ASP A 97 -13.28 -17.70 12.70
N MET A 98 -12.27 -16.96 12.27
CA MET A 98 -12.20 -15.52 12.49
C MET A 98 -13.42 -14.80 11.90
N MET A 99 -13.79 -15.08 10.64
CA MET A 99 -14.95 -14.46 10.01
C MET A 99 -16.26 -14.76 10.75
N ASN A 100 -16.43 -15.99 11.24
CA ASN A 100 -17.58 -16.35 12.06
C ASN A 100 -17.63 -15.52 13.35
N LYS A 101 -16.50 -15.39 14.06
CA LYS A 101 -16.40 -14.56 15.27
C LYS A 101 -16.62 -13.07 14.99
N MET A 102 -16.13 -12.57 13.86
CA MET A 102 -16.41 -11.19 13.43
C MET A 102 -17.89 -10.98 13.09
N ALA A 103 -18.56 -11.98 12.53
CA ALA A 103 -20.00 -11.94 12.28
C ALA A 103 -20.81 -11.95 13.60
N GLU A 104 -20.40 -12.76 14.59
CA GLU A 104 -21.01 -12.79 15.94
C GLU A 104 -20.84 -11.45 16.67
N ALA A 105 -19.75 -10.70 16.42
CA ALA A 105 -19.54 -9.37 16.99
C ALA A 105 -20.50 -8.30 16.43
N GLY A 106 -21.28 -8.61 15.40
CA GLY A 106 -22.26 -7.71 14.80
C GLY A 106 -21.64 -6.39 14.33
N ASP A 107 -22.12 -5.25 14.84
CA ASP A 107 -21.63 -3.92 14.46
C ASP A 107 -20.44 -3.42 15.32
N ASP A 108 -19.98 -4.21 16.31
CA ASP A 108 -18.81 -3.84 17.13
C ASP A 108 -17.51 -4.02 16.33
N SER A 109 -17.13 -2.96 15.61
CA SER A 109 -15.90 -2.92 14.84
C SER A 109 -14.63 -3.12 15.69
N PHE A 110 -14.69 -2.71 16.96
CA PHE A 110 -13.60 -2.87 17.90
C PHE A 110 -13.39 -4.35 18.25
N GLN A 111 -14.48 -5.08 18.56
CA GLN A 111 -14.41 -6.52 18.80
C GLN A 111 -13.93 -7.28 17.59
N LYS A 112 -14.36 -6.88 16.37
CA LYS A 112 -13.85 -7.46 15.11
C LYS A 112 -12.33 -7.32 14.99
N SER A 113 -11.80 -6.14 15.32
CA SER A 113 -10.35 -5.90 15.30
C SER A 113 -9.61 -6.81 16.30
N ILE A 114 -10.16 -7.01 17.50
CA ILE A 114 -9.60 -7.92 18.50
C ILE A 114 -9.60 -9.38 17.99
N GLU A 115 -10.68 -9.85 17.38
CA GLU A 115 -10.75 -11.23 16.85
C GLU A 115 -9.75 -11.44 15.70
N TYR A 116 -9.57 -10.44 14.83
CA TYR A 116 -8.51 -10.50 13.81
C TYR A 116 -7.12 -10.51 14.45
N ALA A 117 -6.86 -9.61 15.39
CA ALA A 117 -5.58 -9.50 16.08
C ALA A 117 -5.15 -10.81 16.77
N LYS A 118 -6.11 -11.54 17.38
CA LYS A 118 -5.87 -12.84 18.01
C LYS A 118 -5.34 -13.91 17.05
N THR A 119 -5.54 -13.77 15.76
CA THR A 119 -5.02 -14.72 14.76
C THR A 119 -3.52 -14.60 14.57
N GLY A 120 -2.91 -13.43 14.87
CA GLY A 120 -1.51 -13.11 14.60
C GLY A 120 -1.12 -13.12 13.12
N ARG A 121 -2.09 -13.10 12.21
CA ARG A 121 -1.86 -13.25 10.74
C ARG A 121 -1.38 -12.00 10.04
N LEU A 122 -1.49 -10.84 10.69
CA LEU A 122 -1.09 -9.59 10.04
C LEU A 122 0.38 -9.57 9.62
N LYS A 123 1.24 -10.25 10.38
CA LYS A 123 2.66 -10.41 10.06
C LYS A 123 2.89 -11.18 8.74
N ASP A 124 1.97 -12.10 8.38
CA ASP A 124 2.10 -12.94 7.18
C ASP A 124 1.50 -12.26 5.93
N LEU A 125 0.66 -11.23 6.11
CA LEU A 125 -0.06 -10.53 5.04
C LEU A 125 0.87 -10.04 3.93
N TYR A 126 2.00 -9.42 4.27
CA TYR A 126 2.92 -8.86 3.27
C TYR A 126 3.63 -9.98 2.49
N THR A 127 3.94 -11.10 3.15
CA THR A 127 4.49 -12.27 2.49
C THR A 127 3.44 -12.90 1.57
N GLU A 128 2.20 -13.07 2.03
CA GLU A 128 1.10 -13.57 1.20
C GLU A 128 0.90 -12.69 -0.04
N ILE A 129 0.89 -11.36 0.10
CA ILE A 129 0.77 -10.42 -1.03
C ILE A 129 1.92 -10.62 -2.04
N LEU A 130 3.17 -10.72 -1.59
CA LEU A 130 4.33 -10.82 -2.49
C LEU A 130 4.49 -12.20 -3.14
N PHE A 131 3.98 -13.27 -2.52
CA PHE A 131 4.16 -14.64 -3.01
C PHE A 131 2.92 -15.22 -3.69
N SER A 132 1.74 -14.61 -3.52
CA SER A 132 0.52 -15.05 -4.19
C SER A 132 0.55 -14.76 -5.69
N GLU A 133 -0.18 -15.57 -6.45
CA GLU A 133 -0.34 -15.35 -7.88
C GLU A 133 -1.06 -14.01 -8.18
N SER A 134 -2.08 -13.67 -7.38
CA SER A 134 -2.81 -12.40 -7.51
C SER A 134 -1.88 -11.20 -7.24
N GLY A 135 -1.07 -11.26 -6.20
CA GLY A 135 -0.11 -10.20 -5.89
C GLY A 135 0.94 -10.02 -6.98
N GLN A 136 1.56 -11.11 -7.44
CA GLN A 136 2.57 -11.06 -8.50
C GLN A 136 1.99 -10.53 -9.82
N LYS A 137 0.86 -11.05 -10.27
CA LYS A 137 0.18 -10.56 -11.49
C LYS A 137 -0.29 -9.11 -11.35
N GLY A 138 -0.81 -8.74 -10.17
CA GLY A 138 -1.29 -7.39 -9.92
C GLY A 138 -0.17 -6.35 -9.92
N TYR A 139 0.95 -6.63 -9.25
CA TYR A 139 2.08 -5.70 -9.30
C TYR A 139 2.80 -5.71 -10.64
N ALA A 140 2.83 -6.82 -11.38
CA ALA A 140 3.29 -6.82 -12.77
C ALA A 140 2.46 -5.83 -13.62
N LYS A 141 1.13 -5.91 -13.55
CA LYS A 141 0.24 -4.97 -14.25
C LYS A 141 0.44 -3.52 -13.79
N PHE A 142 0.71 -3.31 -12.50
CA PHE A 142 1.04 -1.96 -11.99
C PHE A 142 2.33 -1.42 -12.64
N PHE A 143 3.37 -2.24 -12.79
CA PHE A 143 4.58 -1.84 -13.51
C PHE A 143 4.32 -1.55 -14.99
N ASP A 144 3.45 -2.32 -15.66
CA ASP A 144 3.04 -2.03 -17.05
C ASP A 144 2.40 -0.64 -17.15
N ILE A 145 1.51 -0.28 -16.22
CA ILE A 145 0.88 1.06 -16.17
C ILE A 145 1.94 2.15 -15.96
N LEU A 146 2.92 1.92 -15.07
CA LEU A 146 4.01 2.87 -14.85
C LEU A 146 4.86 3.06 -16.12
N LEU A 147 5.11 1.99 -16.88
CA LEU A 147 5.84 2.03 -18.15
C LEU A 147 5.04 2.69 -19.27
N ASP A 148 3.73 2.57 -19.27
CA ASP A 148 2.85 3.20 -20.26
C ASP A 148 2.58 4.68 -20.00
N ASN A 149 2.74 5.14 -18.75
CA ASN A 149 2.50 6.54 -18.39
C ASN A 149 3.56 7.46 -18.99
N ARG A 150 3.24 8.18 -20.05
CA ARG A 150 4.17 9.09 -20.75
C ARG A 150 4.17 10.51 -20.21
N ASP A 151 3.13 10.91 -19.51
CA ASP A 151 2.94 12.26 -18.99
C ASP A 151 2.03 12.23 -17.77
N GLY A 152 2.30 13.09 -16.78
CA GLY A 152 1.51 13.25 -15.57
C GLY A 152 1.80 12.22 -14.47
N ALA A 153 0.90 12.15 -13.52
CA ALA A 153 1.05 11.32 -12.33
C ALA A 153 0.28 10.00 -12.43
N VAL A 154 0.84 8.98 -11.80
CA VAL A 154 0.13 7.75 -11.41
C VAL A 154 -0.20 7.85 -9.92
N LEU A 155 -1.49 7.77 -9.60
CA LEU A 155 -1.99 7.65 -8.24
C LEU A 155 -2.38 6.22 -7.98
N TRP A 156 -1.98 5.65 -6.84
CA TRP A 156 -2.44 4.33 -6.43
C TRP A 156 -2.87 4.30 -4.98
N HIS A 157 -3.83 3.42 -4.69
CA HIS A 157 -4.40 3.30 -3.37
C HIS A 157 -4.90 1.89 -3.05
N CYS A 158 -5.25 1.66 -1.81
CA CYS A 158 -6.13 0.60 -1.33
C CYS A 158 -7.16 1.24 -0.38
N THR A 159 -7.67 0.54 0.61
CA THR A 159 -8.66 1.12 1.54
C THR A 159 -8.06 2.23 2.41
N TYR A 160 -6.92 1.97 3.07
CA TYR A 160 -6.24 2.92 3.97
C TYR A 160 -4.90 3.45 3.42
N GLY A 161 -4.53 3.08 2.20
CA GLY A 161 -3.25 3.49 1.61
C GLY A 161 -2.02 2.98 2.35
N LYS A 162 -2.12 1.90 3.13
CA LYS A 162 -1.07 1.38 4.00
C LYS A 162 -0.34 0.18 3.38
N ASP A 163 -0.96 -1.00 3.46
CA ASP A 163 -0.35 -2.30 3.23
C ASP A 163 -0.11 -2.57 1.75
N ARG A 164 -1.13 -2.85 0.95
CA ARG A 164 -1.05 -3.11 -0.50
C ARG A 164 -0.41 -1.94 -1.25
N THR A 165 -0.79 -0.72 -0.89
CA THR A 165 -0.23 0.55 -1.40
C THR A 165 1.22 0.72 -0.99
N GLY A 166 1.58 0.33 0.24
CA GLY A 166 2.94 0.41 0.77
C GLY A 166 3.89 -0.57 0.10
N VAL A 167 3.42 -1.80 -0.19
CA VAL A 167 4.19 -2.78 -0.96
C VAL A 167 4.47 -2.27 -2.37
N ALA A 168 3.46 -1.71 -3.07
CA ALA A 168 3.65 -1.11 -4.39
C ALA A 168 4.70 0.02 -4.36
N ALA A 169 4.63 0.91 -3.35
CA ALA A 169 5.62 1.97 -3.16
C ALA A 169 7.03 1.41 -2.93
N ALA A 170 7.17 0.38 -2.09
CA ALA A 170 8.46 -0.26 -1.86
C ALA A 170 9.03 -0.85 -3.16
N LEU A 171 8.22 -1.59 -3.93
CA LEU A 171 8.65 -2.22 -5.17
C LEU A 171 9.12 -1.20 -6.22
N ILE A 172 8.37 -0.11 -6.45
CA ILE A 172 8.82 0.92 -7.41
C ILE A 172 10.07 1.65 -6.91
N LEU A 173 10.18 1.96 -5.62
CA LEU A 173 11.37 2.60 -5.07
C LEU A 173 12.61 1.70 -5.18
N TYR A 174 12.46 0.37 -5.00
CA TYR A 174 13.55 -0.58 -5.29
C TYR A 174 13.96 -0.59 -6.76
N ALA A 175 13.00 -0.56 -7.69
CA ALA A 175 13.28 -0.49 -9.13
C ALA A 175 14.02 0.81 -9.49
N LEU A 176 13.66 1.91 -8.86
CA LEU A 176 14.32 3.21 -9.01
C LEU A 176 15.68 3.29 -8.29
N GLY A 177 16.08 2.28 -7.53
CA GLY A 177 17.38 2.23 -6.84
C GLY A 177 17.45 3.09 -5.59
N VAL A 178 16.32 3.35 -4.94
CA VAL A 178 16.27 4.04 -3.64
C VAL A 178 16.77 3.11 -2.55
N ASP A 179 17.48 3.68 -1.57
CA ASP A 179 18.02 2.96 -0.42
C ASP A 179 16.91 2.32 0.43
N GLU A 180 17.14 1.10 0.93
CA GLU A 180 16.18 0.32 1.70
C GLU A 180 15.75 1.03 2.99
N ASP A 181 16.65 1.73 3.66
CA ASP A 181 16.33 2.50 4.87
C ASP A 181 15.35 3.65 4.55
N VAL A 182 15.51 4.30 3.37
CA VAL A 182 14.61 5.36 2.90
C VAL A 182 13.24 4.78 2.55
N ILE A 183 13.21 3.61 1.89
CA ILE A 183 11.97 2.89 1.59
C ILE A 183 11.20 2.56 2.87
N MET A 184 11.90 2.05 3.89
CA MET A 184 11.30 1.74 5.17
C MET A 184 10.81 3.00 5.90
N GLN A 185 11.55 4.11 5.82
CA GLN A 185 11.12 5.39 6.38
C GLN A 185 9.83 5.90 5.69
N ASP A 186 9.72 5.81 4.35
CA ASP A 186 8.47 6.16 3.66
C ASP A 186 7.31 5.27 4.15
N PHE A 187 7.53 3.97 4.25
CA PHE A 187 6.51 3.04 4.72
C PHE A 187 5.98 3.42 6.11
N LEU A 188 6.89 3.77 7.04
CA LEU A 188 6.57 4.14 8.41
C LEU A 188 5.91 5.53 8.55
N LEU A 189 5.97 6.42 7.55
CA LEU A 189 5.22 7.69 7.55
C LEU A 189 3.71 7.49 7.73
N THR A 190 3.19 6.32 7.38
CA THR A 190 1.81 5.93 7.65
C THR A 190 1.44 6.05 9.13
N ASN A 191 2.37 5.76 10.04
CA ASN A 191 2.11 5.84 11.49
C ASN A 191 1.96 7.29 11.98
N GLU A 192 2.57 8.26 11.30
CA GLU A 192 2.38 9.68 11.62
C GLU A 192 0.95 10.13 11.29
N VAL A 193 0.40 9.64 10.18
CA VAL A 193 -0.99 9.93 9.77
C VAL A 193 -1.98 9.35 10.79
N TYR A 194 -1.78 8.10 11.17
CA TYR A 194 -2.72 7.35 12.02
C TYR A 194 -2.39 7.39 13.52
N LYS A 195 -1.41 8.20 13.97
CA LYS A 195 -0.91 8.21 15.35
C LYS A 195 -2.00 8.40 16.41
N ASN A 196 -2.97 9.26 16.15
CA ASN A 196 -4.05 9.53 17.10
C ASN A 196 -5.00 8.32 17.20
N ASN A 197 -5.27 7.64 16.08
CA ASN A 197 -6.07 6.42 16.06
C ASN A 197 -5.34 5.27 16.76
N ILE A 198 -4.05 5.10 16.51
CA ILE A 198 -3.21 4.11 17.17
C ILE A 198 -3.24 4.31 18.70
N ALA A 199 -3.02 5.54 19.16
CA ALA A 199 -3.01 5.86 20.58
C ALA A 199 -4.39 5.67 21.25
N TYR A 200 -5.47 6.01 20.53
CA TYR A 200 -6.84 5.77 20.99
C TYR A 200 -7.11 4.26 21.17
N LEU A 201 -6.79 3.46 20.15
CA LEU A 201 -6.98 2.01 20.19
C LEU A 201 -6.17 1.35 21.29
N GLU A 202 -4.91 1.74 21.47
CA GLU A 202 -4.06 1.25 22.55
C GLU A 202 -4.71 1.46 23.92
N LYS A 203 -5.16 2.68 24.19
CA LYS A 203 -5.82 3.04 25.46
C LYS A 203 -7.08 2.20 25.69
N GLU A 204 -7.91 2.04 24.68
CA GLU A 204 -9.13 1.24 24.76
C GLU A 204 -8.84 -0.24 25.03
N LEU A 205 -7.84 -0.82 24.33
CA LEU A 205 -7.45 -2.23 24.50
C LEU A 205 -6.91 -2.49 25.91
N ILE A 206 -6.06 -1.60 26.44
CA ILE A 206 -5.57 -1.67 27.81
C ILE A 206 -6.74 -1.63 28.80
N SER A 207 -7.71 -0.74 28.60
CA SER A 207 -8.87 -0.60 29.48
C SER A 207 -9.77 -1.85 29.49
N ARG A 208 -9.77 -2.61 28.38
CA ARG A 208 -10.50 -3.88 28.23
C ARG A 208 -9.69 -5.09 28.74
N GLY A 209 -8.45 -4.89 29.20
CA GLY A 209 -7.60 -5.96 29.73
C GLY A 209 -7.05 -6.90 28.64
N CYS A 210 -6.92 -6.41 27.40
CA CYS A 210 -6.29 -7.16 26.32
C CYS A 210 -4.80 -7.38 26.64
N ASP A 211 -4.24 -8.51 26.20
CA ASP A 211 -2.82 -8.80 26.33
C ASP A 211 -1.95 -7.99 25.33
N GLU A 212 -0.64 -7.99 25.57
CA GLU A 212 0.33 -7.23 24.75
C GLU A 212 0.33 -7.66 23.28
N MET A 213 0.07 -8.94 22.98
CA MET A 213 0.02 -9.44 21.61
C MET A 213 -1.18 -8.84 20.86
N VAL A 214 -2.36 -8.88 21.45
CA VAL A 214 -3.58 -8.29 20.87
C VAL A 214 -3.43 -6.78 20.70
N ILE A 215 -2.85 -6.09 21.69
CA ILE A 215 -2.57 -4.66 21.61
C ILE A 215 -1.64 -4.38 20.42
N GLY A 216 -0.51 -5.08 20.35
CA GLY A 216 0.47 -4.89 19.28
C GLY A 216 -0.06 -5.19 17.87
N GLU A 217 -0.86 -6.24 17.69
CA GLU A 217 -1.48 -6.56 16.41
C GLU A 217 -2.54 -5.52 16.02
N THR A 218 -3.36 -5.06 16.97
CA THR A 218 -4.37 -4.04 16.68
C THR A 218 -3.72 -2.69 16.33
N GLN A 219 -2.61 -2.32 16.98
CA GLN A 219 -1.82 -1.14 16.59
C GLN A 219 -1.29 -1.28 15.16
N ALA A 220 -0.80 -2.47 14.77
CA ALA A 220 -0.36 -2.75 13.41
C ALA A 220 -1.52 -2.70 12.39
N MET A 221 -2.72 -3.06 12.80
CA MET A 221 -3.93 -2.89 11.95
C MET A 221 -4.31 -1.42 11.76
N ALA A 222 -4.13 -0.59 12.76
CA ALA A 222 -4.41 0.85 12.68
C ALA A 222 -3.32 1.61 11.91
N GLY A 223 -2.07 1.24 12.12
CA GLY A 223 -0.89 1.76 11.44
C GLY A 223 -0.20 0.69 10.58
N VAL A 224 1.13 0.63 10.67
CA VAL A 224 1.98 -0.40 10.07
C VAL A 224 3.13 -0.77 11.01
N LYS A 225 3.67 -1.98 10.87
CA LYS A 225 4.92 -2.40 11.53
C LYS A 225 6.00 -2.65 10.48
N GLY A 226 7.12 -1.95 10.60
CA GLY A 226 8.27 -2.13 9.70
C GLY A 226 8.78 -3.57 9.67
N GLU A 227 8.79 -4.24 10.83
CA GLU A 227 9.22 -5.64 10.95
C GLU A 227 8.44 -6.63 10.06
N TYR A 228 7.14 -6.36 9.77
CA TYR A 228 6.33 -7.21 8.90
C TYR A 228 6.71 -7.05 7.42
N LEU A 229 6.92 -5.81 6.97
CA LEU A 229 7.44 -5.57 5.62
C LEU A 229 8.86 -6.10 5.49
N THR A 230 9.74 -5.88 6.47
CA THR A 230 11.11 -6.41 6.47
C THR A 230 11.11 -7.94 6.33
N ALA A 231 10.32 -8.64 7.15
CA ALA A 231 10.23 -10.11 7.08
C ALA A 231 9.80 -10.61 5.69
N ALA A 232 8.83 -9.93 5.06
CA ALA A 232 8.37 -10.29 3.72
C ALA A 232 9.44 -10.02 2.65
N LEU A 233 10.15 -8.88 2.73
CA LEU A 233 11.24 -8.55 1.82
C LEU A 233 12.43 -9.50 2.00
N ASP A 234 12.75 -9.90 3.23
CA ASP A 234 13.81 -10.87 3.51
C ASP A 234 13.45 -12.27 2.97
N ALA A 235 12.19 -12.70 3.10
CA ALA A 235 11.72 -13.92 2.47
C ALA A 235 11.83 -13.87 0.93
N VAL A 236 11.57 -12.72 0.31
CA VAL A 236 11.81 -12.52 -1.13
C VAL A 236 13.30 -12.62 -1.45
N LYS A 237 14.18 -11.96 -0.68
CA LYS A 237 15.64 -12.03 -0.88
C LYS A 237 16.16 -13.45 -0.71
N GLU A 238 15.67 -14.19 0.30
CA GLU A 238 16.03 -15.59 0.54
C GLU A 238 15.66 -16.48 -0.64
N LYS A 239 14.43 -16.36 -1.17
CA LYS A 239 13.92 -17.22 -2.23
C LYS A 239 14.46 -16.86 -3.62
N TYR A 240 14.61 -15.57 -3.92
CA TYR A 240 14.92 -15.08 -5.26
C TYR A 240 16.30 -14.42 -5.39
N GLY A 241 17.02 -14.24 -4.29
CA GLY A 241 18.35 -13.63 -4.22
C GLY A 241 18.32 -12.12 -3.97
N SER A 242 17.40 -11.37 -4.57
CA SER A 242 17.21 -9.93 -4.30
C SER A 242 15.82 -9.47 -4.72
N ILE A 243 15.42 -8.27 -4.27
CA ILE A 243 14.15 -7.66 -4.70
C ILE A 243 14.19 -7.32 -6.20
N GLN A 244 15.32 -6.90 -6.74
CA GLN A 244 15.51 -6.61 -8.18
C GLN A 244 15.30 -7.88 -9.01
N VAL A 245 15.83 -9.03 -8.57
CA VAL A 245 15.64 -10.33 -9.24
C VAL A 245 14.16 -10.76 -9.16
N TYR A 246 13.49 -10.51 -8.03
CA TYR A 246 12.05 -10.74 -7.90
C TYR A 246 11.24 -9.87 -8.87
N ILE A 247 11.51 -8.56 -8.93
CA ILE A 247 10.86 -7.63 -9.87
C ILE A 247 11.05 -8.13 -11.31
N LYS A 248 12.27 -8.54 -11.67
CA LYS A 248 12.59 -9.03 -13.00
C LYS A 248 11.88 -10.35 -13.32
N ASN A 249 11.99 -11.35 -12.46
CA ASN A 249 11.61 -12.73 -12.79
C ASN A 249 10.17 -13.06 -12.42
N GLN A 250 9.60 -12.42 -11.41
CA GLN A 250 8.23 -12.70 -10.94
C GLN A 250 7.24 -11.65 -11.43
N LEU A 251 7.65 -10.39 -11.52
CA LEU A 251 6.81 -9.32 -12.05
C LEU A 251 7.06 -9.05 -13.55
N GLY A 252 8.06 -9.70 -14.16
CA GLY A 252 8.31 -9.62 -15.59
C GLY A 252 8.95 -8.32 -16.07
N VAL A 253 9.44 -7.46 -15.16
CA VAL A 253 10.06 -6.17 -15.52
C VAL A 253 11.54 -6.41 -15.90
N SER A 254 11.86 -6.33 -17.16
CA SER A 254 13.23 -6.51 -17.68
C SER A 254 14.22 -5.44 -17.20
N ASP A 255 15.52 -5.67 -17.40
CA ASP A 255 16.54 -4.68 -17.07
C ASP A 255 16.39 -3.40 -17.92
N GLU A 256 15.98 -3.55 -19.18
CA GLU A 256 15.68 -2.45 -20.09
C GLU A 256 14.46 -1.63 -19.62
N GLU A 257 13.40 -2.28 -19.16
CA GLU A 257 12.21 -1.63 -18.61
C GLU A 257 12.51 -0.95 -17.26
N THR A 258 13.34 -1.58 -16.43
CA THR A 258 13.82 -0.95 -15.17
C THR A 258 14.60 0.34 -15.49
N GLU A 259 15.46 0.34 -16.50
CA GLU A 259 16.17 1.54 -16.93
C GLU A 259 15.23 2.57 -17.56
N GLN A 260 14.20 2.13 -18.29
CA GLN A 260 13.14 3.01 -18.78
C GLN A 260 12.40 3.69 -17.64
N LEU A 261 11.99 2.96 -16.57
CA LEU A 261 11.37 3.52 -15.37
C LEU A 261 12.28 4.57 -14.71
N ARG A 262 13.59 4.29 -14.58
CA ARG A 262 14.56 5.26 -14.05
C ARG A 262 14.64 6.53 -14.89
N ASN A 263 14.60 6.42 -16.21
CA ASN A 263 14.62 7.57 -17.11
C ASN A 263 13.29 8.34 -17.11
N MET A 264 12.17 7.71 -16.81
CA MET A 264 10.85 8.35 -16.72
C MET A 264 10.64 9.04 -15.38
N TYR A 265 11.10 8.44 -14.29
CA TYR A 265 10.74 8.85 -12.94
C TYR A 265 11.89 9.46 -12.12
N LEU A 266 13.13 9.45 -12.62
CA LEU A 266 14.29 10.13 -11.99
C LEU A 266 14.72 11.37 -12.80
N GLU A 267 15.20 12.39 -12.07
CA GLU A 267 15.77 13.64 -12.62
C GLU A 267 17.07 14.03 -11.91
#